data_19eb74a53cc7ee152687f386fce9a0b3
#
_entry.id   19eb74a53cc7ee152687f386fce9a0b3
#
_cell.length_a   1.000
_cell.length_b   1.000
_cell.length_c   1.000
_cell.angle_alpha   90.00
_cell.angle_beta   90.00
_cell.angle_gamma   90.00
#
_symmetry.space_group_name_H-M   'P 1'
#
loop_
_entity.id
_entity.type
_entity.pdbx_description
1 polymer ?
#
loop_
_entity_poly.entity_id
_entity_poly.type
_entity_poly.pdbx_seq_one_letter_code
_entity_poly.pdbx_strand_id
1 'polypeptide(L)'
;MSRSKRESDIIVLNLYQTALANAINQGIIHQRLNYYGYDDDKIREGQELYDKTKEIYNEAQRKKKDKSIASAKLKEIRGRLQKFYAFDRQRAKFVFRKDRIIRKRLSINKPLPIKSAGWIMSIKIFYSLLNESKKIQDKVSKIRIS
;
A
#
# COMPACT_ATOMS: atom_id res chain seq x y z
N MET A 1 -8.18 -18.44 3.88
CA MET A 1 -7.34 -19.11 4.90
C MET A 1 -6.54 -18.20 5.83
N SER A 2 -6.47 -16.90 5.65
CA SER A 2 -5.62 -16.05 6.52
C SER A 2 -6.34 -15.41 7.72
N ARG A 3 -7.66 -15.45 7.80
CA ARG A 3 -8.42 -14.85 8.93
C ARG A 3 -8.31 -15.65 10.23
N SER A 4 -8.39 -16.98 10.16
CA SER A 4 -8.38 -17.81 11.37
C SER A 4 -7.05 -17.81 12.14
N LYS A 5 -5.91 -17.67 11.44
CA LYS A 5 -4.59 -17.66 12.08
C LYS A 5 -4.30 -16.38 12.86
N ARG A 6 -4.90 -15.25 12.47
CA ARG A 6 -4.68 -13.95 13.15
C ARG A 6 -5.53 -13.75 14.39
N GLU A 7 -6.76 -14.27 14.36
CA GLU A 7 -7.59 -14.30 15.55
C GLU A 7 -6.94 -15.23 16.59
N SER A 8 -6.27 -16.31 16.15
CA SER A 8 -5.54 -17.17 17.07
C SER A 8 -4.36 -16.50 17.75
N ASP A 9 -3.57 -15.66 17.03
CA ASP A 9 -2.39 -15.02 17.61
C ASP A 9 -2.76 -14.01 18.71
N ILE A 10 -3.79 -13.17 18.48
CA ILE A 10 -4.26 -12.22 19.50
C ILE A 10 -4.88 -12.92 20.71
N ILE A 11 -5.60 -14.01 20.48
CA ILE A 11 -6.18 -14.82 21.56
C ILE A 11 -5.06 -15.43 22.41
N VAL A 12 -4.03 -15.99 21.77
CA VAL A 12 -2.88 -16.57 22.47
C VAL A 12 -2.13 -15.50 23.28
N LEU A 13 -1.88 -14.32 22.70
CA LEU A 13 -1.26 -13.20 23.42
C LEU A 13 -2.06 -12.77 24.63
N ASN A 14 -3.39 -12.68 24.53
CA ASN A 14 -4.26 -12.33 25.64
C ASN A 14 -4.25 -13.40 26.74
N LEU A 15 -4.20 -14.68 26.38
CA LEU A 15 -4.08 -15.78 27.32
C LEU A 15 -2.74 -15.72 28.09
N TYR A 16 -1.63 -15.47 27.40
CA TYR A 16 -0.33 -15.27 28.06
C TYR A 16 -0.32 -14.07 28.98
N GLN A 17 -0.92 -12.96 28.57
CA GLN A 17 -1.05 -11.78 29.42
C GLN A 17 -1.80 -12.10 30.71
N THR A 18 -2.92 -12.79 30.61
CA THR A 18 -3.73 -13.18 31.77
C THR A 18 -2.97 -14.14 32.68
N ALA A 19 -2.30 -15.13 32.08
CA ALA A 19 -1.52 -16.10 32.87
C ALA A 19 -0.36 -15.45 33.61
N LEU A 20 0.39 -14.57 32.98
CA LEU A 20 1.49 -13.82 33.61
C LEU A 20 0.99 -12.87 34.71
N ALA A 21 -0.10 -12.14 34.45
CA ALA A 21 -0.73 -11.28 35.47
C ALA A 21 -1.18 -12.07 36.70
N ASN A 22 -1.78 -13.24 36.50
CA ASN A 22 -2.18 -14.11 37.60
C ASN A 22 -0.95 -14.68 38.34
N ALA A 23 0.10 -15.05 37.66
CA ALA A 23 1.34 -15.53 38.25
C ALA A 23 2.02 -14.47 39.14
N ILE A 24 1.92 -13.21 38.79
CA ILE A 24 2.54 -12.09 39.51
C ILE A 24 1.63 -11.64 40.68
N ASN A 25 0.32 -11.51 40.46
CA ASN A 25 -0.59 -10.82 41.37
C ASN A 25 -1.34 -11.74 42.33
N GLN A 26 -1.40 -13.04 42.03
CA GLN A 26 -2.12 -14.00 42.90
C GLN A 26 -1.16 -14.87 43.69
N GLY A 27 -1.05 -14.59 45.01
CA GLY A 27 -0.09 -15.25 45.91
C GLY A 27 -0.17 -16.78 45.92
N ILE A 28 -1.38 -17.35 45.84
CA ILE A 28 -1.56 -18.82 45.80
C ILE A 28 -1.01 -19.42 44.50
N ILE A 29 -1.24 -18.77 43.37
CA ILE A 29 -0.72 -19.21 42.07
C ILE A 29 0.80 -19.08 42.06
N HIS A 30 1.31 -17.95 42.52
CA HIS A 30 2.74 -17.69 42.67
C HIS A 30 3.48 -18.75 43.49
N GLN A 31 2.97 -19.08 44.68
CA GLN A 31 3.52 -20.13 45.53
C GLN A 31 3.52 -21.50 44.87
N ARG A 32 2.44 -21.86 44.17
CA ARG A 32 2.37 -23.12 43.42
C ARG A 32 3.35 -23.17 42.28
N LEU A 33 3.49 -22.09 41.53
CA LEU A 33 4.46 -22.00 40.45
C LEU A 33 5.89 -22.15 40.95
N ASN A 34 6.24 -21.49 42.05
CA ASN A 34 7.54 -21.65 42.73
C ASN A 34 7.79 -23.10 43.14
N TYR A 35 6.79 -23.80 43.68
CA TYR A 35 6.91 -25.20 44.04
C TYR A 35 7.26 -26.09 42.82
N TYR A 36 6.75 -25.76 41.61
CA TYR A 36 7.05 -26.46 40.35
C TYR A 36 8.28 -25.92 39.63
N GLY A 37 9.07 -25.06 40.29
CA GLY A 37 10.33 -24.56 39.72
C GLY A 37 10.18 -23.36 38.80
N TYR A 38 9.01 -22.70 38.78
CA TYR A 38 8.81 -21.41 38.11
C TYR A 38 8.98 -20.28 39.15
N ASP A 39 10.23 -19.94 39.40
CA ASP A 39 10.63 -18.87 40.29
C ASP A 39 10.39 -17.48 39.68
N ASP A 40 10.65 -16.44 40.48
CA ASP A 40 10.48 -15.04 40.01
C ASP A 40 11.29 -14.70 38.80
N ASP A 41 12.48 -15.28 38.62
CA ASP A 41 13.35 -15.05 37.49
C ASP A 41 12.73 -15.62 36.21
N LYS A 42 12.16 -16.81 36.27
CA LYS A 42 11.46 -17.41 35.12
C LYS A 42 10.16 -16.69 34.75
N ILE A 43 9.43 -16.22 35.77
CA ILE A 43 8.22 -15.43 35.52
C ILE A 43 8.59 -14.10 34.87
N ARG A 44 9.68 -13.45 35.31
CA ARG A 44 10.19 -12.21 34.69
C ARG A 44 10.67 -12.43 33.25
N GLU A 45 11.42 -13.52 33.00
CA GLU A 45 11.82 -13.90 31.64
C GLU A 45 10.60 -14.11 30.73
N GLY A 46 9.55 -14.75 31.22
CA GLY A 46 8.28 -14.92 30.53
C GLY A 46 7.61 -13.58 30.22
N GLN A 47 7.63 -12.63 31.14
CA GLN A 47 7.08 -11.28 30.94
C GLN A 47 7.87 -10.51 29.86
N GLU A 48 9.19 -10.54 29.90
CA GLU A 48 10.05 -9.89 28.91
C GLU A 48 9.82 -10.46 27.51
N LEU A 49 9.69 -11.77 27.40
CA LEU A 49 9.40 -12.43 26.14
C LEU A 49 8.01 -12.05 25.60
N TYR A 50 7.01 -11.98 26.47
CA TYR A 50 5.67 -11.51 26.12
C TYR A 50 5.69 -10.08 25.59
N ASP A 51 6.34 -9.15 26.31
CA ASP A 51 6.40 -7.74 25.93
C ASP A 51 7.07 -7.56 24.58
N LYS A 52 8.17 -8.25 24.33
CA LYS A 52 8.86 -8.25 23.03
C LYS A 52 7.99 -8.82 21.91
N THR A 53 7.28 -9.90 22.17
CA THR A 53 6.38 -10.50 21.17
C THR A 53 5.21 -9.58 20.85
N LYS A 54 4.64 -8.92 21.86
CA LYS A 54 3.57 -7.94 21.70
C LYS A 54 4.01 -6.72 20.88
N GLU A 55 5.22 -6.23 21.12
CA GLU A 55 5.80 -5.12 20.36
C GLU A 55 5.94 -5.48 18.87
N ILE A 56 6.51 -6.65 18.56
CA ILE A 56 6.65 -7.15 17.19
C ILE A 56 5.29 -7.31 16.51
N TYR A 57 4.30 -7.85 17.23
CA TYR A 57 2.93 -7.98 16.73
C TYR A 57 2.32 -6.63 16.38
N ASN A 58 2.43 -5.66 17.27
CA ASN A 58 1.90 -4.31 17.06
C ASN A 58 2.59 -3.59 15.90
N GLU A 59 3.90 -3.75 15.74
CA GLU A 59 4.65 -3.20 14.62
C GLU A 59 4.20 -3.82 13.28
N ALA A 60 4.01 -5.13 13.24
CA ALA A 60 3.50 -5.82 12.06
C ALA A 60 2.09 -5.33 11.67
N GLN A 61 1.21 -5.07 12.66
CA GLN A 61 -0.12 -4.52 12.40
C GLN A 61 -0.06 -3.09 11.86
N ARG A 62 0.83 -2.24 12.40
CA ARG A 62 1.05 -0.87 11.87
C ARG A 62 1.53 -0.89 10.42
N LYS A 63 2.57 -1.65 10.12
CA LYS A 63 3.09 -1.80 8.75
C LYS A 63 2.02 -2.27 7.76
N LYS A 64 1.15 -3.17 8.18
CA LYS A 64 0.03 -3.64 7.36
C LYS A 64 -0.99 -2.53 7.09
N LYS A 65 -1.34 -1.74 8.12
CA LYS A 65 -2.24 -0.59 7.98
C LYS A 65 -1.65 0.46 7.05
N ASP A 66 -0.37 0.80 7.20
CA ASP A 66 0.35 1.76 6.37
C ASP A 66 0.39 1.33 4.90
N LYS A 67 0.65 0.04 4.66
CA LYS A 67 0.58 -0.54 3.30
C LYS A 67 -0.82 -0.41 2.69
N SER A 68 -1.88 -0.63 3.47
CA SER A 68 -3.26 -0.49 3.02
C SER A 68 -3.59 0.96 2.65
N ILE A 69 -3.18 1.92 3.48
CA ILE A 69 -3.36 3.36 3.23
C ILE A 69 -2.59 3.79 1.98
N ALA A 70 -1.33 3.39 1.84
CA ALA A 70 -0.51 3.69 0.67
C ALA A 70 -1.12 3.12 -0.62
N SER A 71 -1.65 1.89 -0.56
CA SER A 71 -2.34 1.26 -1.68
C SER A 71 -3.62 2.00 -2.08
N ALA A 72 -4.41 2.46 -1.10
CA ALA A 72 -5.61 3.26 -1.36
C ALA A 72 -5.28 4.61 -2.00
N LYS A 73 -4.26 5.31 -1.49
CA LYS A 73 -3.78 6.57 -2.09
C LYS A 73 -3.29 6.38 -3.52
N LEU A 74 -2.51 5.32 -3.76
CA LEU A 74 -2.03 5.01 -5.10
C LEU A 74 -3.19 4.76 -6.08
N LYS A 75 -4.21 4.01 -5.65
CA LYS A 75 -5.42 3.75 -6.45
C LYS A 75 -6.17 5.03 -6.79
N GLU A 76 -6.33 5.93 -5.81
CA GLU A 76 -6.97 7.23 -6.00
C GLU A 76 -6.22 8.09 -7.02
N ILE A 77 -4.91 8.29 -6.81
CA ILE A 77 -4.05 9.10 -7.71
C ILE A 77 -4.06 8.52 -9.12
N ARG A 78 -3.96 7.19 -9.24
CA ARG A 78 -4.04 6.49 -10.53
C ARG A 78 -5.37 6.75 -11.22
N GLY A 79 -6.49 6.70 -10.50
CA GLY A 79 -7.82 6.96 -11.04
C GLY A 79 -7.97 8.38 -11.56
N ARG A 80 -7.45 9.37 -10.83
CA ARG A 80 -7.42 10.77 -11.27
C ARG A 80 -6.57 10.96 -12.53
N LEU A 81 -5.36 10.45 -12.52
CA LEU A 81 -4.44 10.52 -13.65
C LEU A 81 -5.02 9.84 -14.90
N GLN A 82 -5.68 8.70 -14.75
CA GLN A 82 -6.33 7.99 -15.85
C GLN A 82 -7.43 8.84 -16.51
N LYS A 83 -8.23 9.56 -15.72
CA LYS A 83 -9.27 10.46 -16.27
C LYS A 83 -8.66 11.60 -17.07
N PHE A 84 -7.65 12.26 -16.53
CA PHE A 84 -6.96 13.35 -17.25
C PHE A 84 -6.30 12.86 -18.53
N TYR A 85 -5.56 11.76 -18.44
CA TYR A 85 -4.88 11.21 -19.60
C TYR A 85 -5.85 10.73 -20.69
N ALA A 86 -6.95 10.09 -20.33
CA ALA A 86 -7.95 9.65 -21.30
C ALA A 86 -8.53 10.85 -22.08
N PHE A 87 -8.81 11.94 -21.39
CA PHE A 87 -9.33 13.16 -21.97
C PHE A 87 -8.31 13.83 -22.91
N ASP A 88 -7.09 14.03 -22.44
CA ASP A 88 -6.02 14.65 -23.25
C ASP A 88 -5.64 13.76 -24.46
N ARG A 89 -5.67 12.45 -24.27
CA ARG A 89 -5.44 11.49 -25.35
C ARG A 89 -6.51 11.55 -26.44
N GLN A 90 -7.78 11.70 -26.08
CA GLN A 90 -8.86 11.86 -27.06
C GLN A 90 -8.70 13.17 -27.83
N ARG A 91 -8.37 14.26 -27.15
CA ARG A 91 -8.08 15.55 -27.81
C ARG A 91 -6.92 15.43 -28.78
N ALA A 92 -5.81 14.81 -28.37
CA ALA A 92 -4.67 14.60 -29.23
C ALA A 92 -5.01 13.73 -30.46
N LYS A 93 -5.82 12.69 -30.30
CA LYS A 93 -6.33 11.89 -31.42
C LYS A 93 -7.12 12.70 -32.42
N PHE A 94 -7.95 13.63 -31.95
CA PHE A 94 -8.73 14.51 -32.81
C PHE A 94 -7.83 15.51 -33.54
N VAL A 95 -6.93 16.19 -32.84
CA VAL A 95 -6.00 17.18 -33.41
C VAL A 95 -5.10 16.57 -34.46
N PHE A 96 -4.52 15.41 -34.18
CA PHE A 96 -3.54 14.71 -35.02
C PHE A 96 -4.16 13.59 -35.84
N ARG A 97 -5.49 13.64 -36.10
CA ARG A 97 -6.19 12.58 -36.87
C ARG A 97 -5.57 12.32 -38.24
N LYS A 98 -5.01 13.34 -38.88
CA LYS A 98 -4.37 13.24 -40.21
C LYS A 98 -2.84 13.07 -40.12
N ASP A 99 -2.23 13.19 -38.94
CA ASP A 99 -0.78 13.11 -38.76
C ASP A 99 -0.39 11.77 -38.11
N ARG A 100 -0.14 10.78 -38.93
CA ARG A 100 0.22 9.43 -38.52
C ARG A 100 1.54 9.40 -37.75
N ILE A 101 2.50 10.27 -38.10
CA ILE A 101 3.83 10.29 -37.46
C ILE A 101 3.70 10.79 -36.00
N ILE A 102 3.03 11.90 -35.79
CA ILE A 102 2.81 12.45 -34.44
C ILE A 102 1.99 11.48 -33.60
N ARG A 103 0.95 10.87 -34.16
CA ARG A 103 0.15 9.85 -33.41
C ARG A 103 0.98 8.67 -32.94
N LYS A 104 1.94 8.21 -33.78
CA LYS A 104 2.86 7.12 -33.41
C LYS A 104 3.82 7.58 -32.30
N ARG A 105 4.40 8.78 -32.43
CA ARG A 105 5.32 9.35 -31.43
C ARG A 105 4.63 9.54 -30.07
N LEU A 106 3.40 10.02 -30.04
CA LEU A 106 2.60 10.19 -28.83
C LEU A 106 2.05 8.86 -28.26
N SER A 107 2.30 7.74 -28.93
CA SER A 107 1.78 6.41 -28.53
C SER A 107 0.25 6.34 -28.44
N ILE A 108 -0.46 7.17 -29.22
CA ILE A 108 -1.93 7.22 -29.23
C ILE A 108 -2.55 6.42 -30.36
N ASN A 109 -1.75 5.80 -31.20
CA ASN A 109 -2.18 4.96 -32.33
C ASN A 109 -2.55 3.52 -31.90
N LYS A 110 -2.20 3.11 -30.68
CA LYS A 110 -2.45 1.77 -30.13
C LYS A 110 -3.36 1.84 -28.90
N PRO A 111 -4.03 0.74 -28.54
CA PRO A 111 -4.73 0.64 -27.25
C PRO A 111 -3.78 0.88 -26.08
N LEU A 112 -4.34 1.31 -24.95
CA LEU A 112 -3.57 1.48 -23.72
C LEU A 112 -3.12 0.12 -23.16
N PRO A 113 -1.85 -0.01 -22.71
CA PRO A 113 -1.42 -1.21 -22.02
C PRO A 113 -2.20 -1.43 -20.74
N ILE A 114 -2.57 -2.68 -20.45
CA ILE A 114 -3.30 -3.06 -19.24
C ILE A 114 -2.34 -3.07 -18.02
N LYS A 115 -1.09 -3.51 -18.24
CA LYS A 115 -0.08 -3.59 -17.17
C LYS A 115 0.37 -2.20 -16.74
N SER A 116 0.47 -2.00 -15.42
CA SER A 116 0.80 -0.71 -14.80
C SER A 116 2.08 -0.06 -15.33
N ALA A 117 3.14 -0.83 -15.54
CA ALA A 117 4.41 -0.32 -16.06
C ALA A 117 4.28 0.24 -17.49
N GLY A 118 3.62 -0.49 -18.39
CA GLY A 118 3.37 -0.04 -19.76
C GLY A 118 2.44 1.17 -19.82
N TRP A 119 1.45 1.21 -18.97
CA TRP A 119 0.51 2.32 -18.84
C TRP A 119 1.21 3.62 -18.38
N ILE A 120 2.03 3.55 -17.33
CA ILE A 120 2.83 4.68 -16.83
C ILE A 120 3.80 5.17 -17.90
N MET A 121 4.47 4.25 -18.61
CA MET A 121 5.39 4.61 -19.69
C MET A 121 4.68 5.34 -20.83
N SER A 122 3.49 4.91 -21.23
CA SER A 122 2.68 5.57 -22.26
C SER A 122 2.31 6.99 -21.88
N ILE A 123 1.91 7.21 -20.61
CA ILE A 123 1.62 8.55 -20.08
C ILE A 123 2.87 9.42 -20.07
N LYS A 124 3.99 8.90 -19.62
CA LYS A 124 5.26 9.62 -19.58
C LYS A 124 5.69 10.08 -20.98
N ILE A 125 5.66 9.19 -21.96
CA ILE A 125 5.98 9.51 -23.36
C ILE A 125 5.04 10.61 -23.89
N PHE A 126 3.75 10.47 -23.65
CA PHE A 126 2.75 11.42 -24.12
C PHE A 126 3.00 12.84 -23.59
N TYR A 127 3.12 13.01 -22.29
CA TYR A 127 3.32 14.33 -21.68
C TYR A 127 4.73 14.90 -21.92
N SER A 128 5.78 14.08 -21.97
CA SER A 128 7.12 14.53 -22.32
C SER A 128 7.14 15.16 -23.73
N LEU A 129 6.56 14.48 -24.71
CA LEU A 129 6.51 15.00 -26.09
C LEU A 129 5.63 16.24 -26.23
N LEU A 130 4.52 16.32 -25.47
CA LEU A 130 3.70 17.54 -25.41
C LEU A 130 4.49 18.73 -24.86
N ASN A 131 5.35 18.52 -23.87
CA ASN A 131 6.14 19.57 -23.25
C ASN A 131 7.38 19.96 -24.08
N GLU A 132 7.99 19.04 -24.80
CA GLU A 132 9.21 19.27 -25.57
C GLU A 132 8.95 19.94 -26.93
N SER A 133 7.78 19.74 -27.51
CA SER A 133 7.47 20.23 -28.84
C SER A 133 6.50 21.41 -28.80
N LYS A 134 7.05 22.64 -28.93
CA LYS A 134 6.26 23.86 -29.03
C LYS A 134 5.22 23.80 -30.15
N LYS A 135 5.57 23.18 -31.30
CA LYS A 135 4.64 22.97 -32.42
C LYS A 135 3.46 22.06 -32.09
N ILE A 136 3.67 21.07 -31.21
CA ILE A 136 2.60 20.19 -30.72
C ILE A 136 1.76 20.93 -29.68
N GLN A 137 2.39 21.67 -28.76
CA GLN A 137 1.68 22.50 -27.77
C GLN A 137 0.76 23.52 -28.41
N ASP A 138 1.23 24.23 -29.43
CA ASP A 138 0.45 25.27 -30.14
C ASP A 138 -0.77 24.67 -30.83
N LYS A 139 -0.67 23.47 -31.39
CA LYS A 139 -1.82 22.78 -31.98
C LYS A 139 -2.84 22.31 -30.95
N VAL A 140 -2.39 21.85 -29.78
CA VAL A 140 -3.28 21.37 -28.70
C VAL A 140 -3.91 22.53 -27.95
N SER A 141 -3.17 23.64 -27.74
CA SER A 141 -3.67 24.84 -27.05
C SER A 141 -4.82 25.53 -27.80
N LYS A 142 -4.81 25.47 -29.14
CA LYS A 142 -5.89 26.03 -29.97
C LYS A 142 -7.26 25.37 -29.74
N ILE A 143 -7.32 24.22 -29.12
CA ILE A 143 -8.57 23.50 -28.76
C ILE A 143 -9.06 23.84 -27.35
N ARG A 144 -8.24 24.49 -26.54
CA ARG A 144 -8.63 24.96 -25.19
C ARG A 144 -9.60 26.14 -25.20
N ILE A 145 -9.89 26.71 -26.35
CA ILE A 145 -10.73 27.89 -26.51
C ILE A 145 -12.03 27.48 -27.20
N SER A 146 -12.82 26.75 -26.46
CA SER A 146 -14.27 26.68 -26.71
C SER A 146 -14.95 26.17 -25.45
#